data_0f807a9aad00091f1562b3f8a342001e
#
_entry.id   0f807a9aad00091f1562b3f8a342001e
#
_cell.length_a   1.000
_cell.length_b   1.000
_cell.length_c   1.000
_cell.angle_alpha   90.00
_cell.angle_beta   90.00
_cell.angle_gamma   90.00
#
_symmetry.space_group_name_H-M   'P 1'
#
loop_
_entity.id
_entity.type
_entity.pdbx_description
1 polymer ?
#
loop_
_entity_poly.entity_id
_entity_poly.type
_entity_poly.pdbx_seq_one_letter_code
_entity_poly.pdbx_strand_id
1 'polypeptide(L)'
;MDRQKIAVNCDWISAFLSLCLLIFIWVDSIPLVFALLFIRSAASKFFFPAESAIIQGILNEEDYTIAAGLNQMMGSLFMLFGGTLGAVVYWHLGITGAILIDAVSFIVSALLIRSCKIPKEVRLPNGAHQFKQLKFKLVMIDFKQGFLYILRNRLLLWLVSGFFMFGILNGGFSVLPMFILKYKLAPGNYEQYMVWTGIIFGAGVLLGTLIASLISVKLKLHQMIAAGVLVAGIGMCILGFVNHLYAFLIINFVIALILPFINIGIGGWLPRIVDPQMMGRVQGLINPLMMLSQSLTLGFIAVSFPSFISIELLFLLVGVCTVMVGIYYTIVLPRYADYSTSSKALQESL
;
A
#
# COMPACT_ATOMS: atom_id res chain seq x y z
N MET A 1 -20.11 -6.17 -10.95
CA MET A 1 -19.71 -7.52 -10.46
C MET A 1 -19.92 -7.57 -8.95
N ASP A 2 -20.21 -8.76 -8.38
CA ASP A 2 -20.40 -8.94 -6.95
C ASP A 2 -19.04 -8.87 -6.24
N ARG A 3 -18.82 -7.80 -5.45
CA ARG A 3 -17.56 -7.51 -4.76
C ARG A 3 -17.19 -8.60 -3.76
N GLN A 4 -18.19 -9.14 -3.02
CA GLN A 4 -17.98 -10.23 -2.07
C GLN A 4 -17.55 -11.51 -2.79
N LYS A 5 -18.20 -11.85 -3.92
CA LYS A 5 -17.80 -13.02 -4.72
C LYS A 5 -16.41 -12.87 -5.33
N ILE A 6 -16.00 -11.65 -5.71
CA ILE A 6 -14.64 -11.41 -6.20
C ILE A 6 -13.63 -11.72 -5.10
N ALA A 7 -13.80 -11.15 -3.88
CA ALA A 7 -12.89 -11.37 -2.77
C ALA A 7 -12.81 -12.88 -2.40
N VAL A 8 -13.96 -13.54 -2.22
CA VAL A 8 -14.02 -14.97 -1.90
C VAL A 8 -13.37 -15.83 -2.98
N ASN A 9 -13.60 -15.54 -4.27
CA ASN A 9 -12.98 -16.29 -5.36
C ASN A 9 -11.48 -16.07 -5.45
N CYS A 10 -10.98 -14.87 -5.18
CA CYS A 10 -9.55 -14.59 -5.11
C CYS A 10 -8.87 -15.42 -4.03
N ASP A 11 -9.49 -15.55 -2.85
CA ASP A 11 -8.97 -16.37 -1.77
C ASP A 11 -9.00 -17.86 -2.11
N TRP A 12 -10.09 -18.37 -2.70
CA TRP A 12 -10.16 -19.76 -3.16
C TRP A 12 -9.11 -20.07 -4.23
N ILE A 13 -8.92 -19.17 -5.20
CA ILE A 13 -7.88 -19.30 -6.21
C ILE A 13 -6.49 -19.30 -5.56
N SER A 14 -6.24 -18.41 -4.60
CA SER A 14 -4.97 -18.34 -3.88
C SER A 14 -4.71 -19.60 -3.08
N ALA A 15 -5.70 -20.12 -2.36
CA ALA A 15 -5.61 -21.39 -1.62
C ALA A 15 -5.29 -22.57 -2.56
N PHE A 16 -5.99 -22.68 -3.69
CA PHE A 16 -5.77 -23.73 -4.67
C PHE A 16 -4.35 -23.64 -5.27
N LEU A 17 -3.91 -22.44 -5.66
CA LEU A 17 -2.57 -22.22 -6.21
C LEU A 17 -1.47 -22.51 -5.17
N SER A 18 -1.70 -22.18 -3.89
CA SER A 18 -0.78 -22.53 -2.80
C SER A 18 -0.65 -24.06 -2.65
N LEU A 19 -1.76 -24.81 -2.75
CA LEU A 19 -1.70 -26.27 -2.75
C LEU A 19 -0.97 -26.83 -3.99
N CYS A 20 -1.19 -26.22 -5.16
CA CYS A 20 -0.46 -26.61 -6.38
C CYS A 20 1.05 -26.34 -6.25
N LEU A 21 1.49 -25.31 -5.50
CA LEU A 21 2.90 -25.05 -5.24
C LEU A 21 3.59 -26.26 -4.59
N LEU A 22 2.93 -27.00 -3.70
CA LEU A 22 3.48 -28.19 -3.08
C LEU A 22 3.88 -29.23 -4.13
N ILE A 23 3.01 -29.46 -5.12
CA ILE A 23 3.25 -30.44 -6.19
C ILE A 23 4.48 -30.04 -7.02
N PHE A 24 4.59 -28.75 -7.40
CA PHE A 24 5.67 -28.29 -8.27
C PHE A 24 7.01 -28.12 -7.55
N ILE A 25 7.00 -27.91 -6.23
CA ILE A 25 8.22 -27.98 -5.42
C ILE A 25 8.73 -29.43 -5.36
N TRP A 26 7.85 -30.40 -5.25
CA TRP A 26 8.23 -31.82 -5.27
C TRP A 26 8.80 -32.30 -6.62
N VAL A 27 8.38 -31.66 -7.71
CA VAL A 27 8.87 -31.97 -9.08
C VAL A 27 10.11 -31.12 -9.44
N ASP A 28 10.64 -30.30 -8.51
CA ASP A 28 11.77 -29.37 -8.71
C ASP A 28 11.64 -28.47 -9.93
N SER A 29 10.39 -28.10 -10.30
CA SER A 29 10.14 -27.27 -11.48
C SER A 29 10.07 -25.79 -11.12
N ILE A 30 11.22 -25.12 -11.03
CA ILE A 30 11.33 -23.68 -10.74
C ILE A 30 10.46 -22.80 -11.68
N PRO A 31 10.43 -23.02 -13.02
CA PRO A 31 9.60 -22.19 -13.90
C PRO A 31 8.09 -22.27 -13.57
N LEU A 32 7.58 -23.45 -13.21
CA LEU A 32 6.19 -23.64 -12.84
C LEU A 32 5.86 -22.99 -11.51
N VAL A 33 6.78 -23.04 -10.53
CA VAL A 33 6.63 -22.30 -9.27
C VAL A 33 6.48 -20.81 -9.53
N PHE A 34 7.33 -20.20 -10.37
CA PHE A 34 7.23 -18.79 -10.75
C PHE A 34 5.93 -18.48 -11.48
N ALA A 35 5.48 -19.35 -12.39
CA ALA A 35 4.20 -19.17 -13.10
C ALA A 35 3.02 -19.16 -12.12
N LEU A 36 2.98 -20.08 -11.15
CA LEU A 36 1.93 -20.10 -10.12
C LEU A 36 1.96 -18.86 -9.24
N LEU A 37 3.14 -18.44 -8.79
CA LEU A 37 3.30 -17.22 -7.99
C LEU A 37 2.85 -15.98 -8.77
N PHE A 38 3.12 -15.93 -10.08
CA PHE A 38 2.65 -14.85 -10.94
C PHE A 38 1.12 -14.84 -11.03
N ILE A 39 0.47 -15.96 -11.28
CA ILE A 39 -1.00 -16.08 -11.36
C ILE A 39 -1.64 -15.70 -10.02
N ARG A 40 -1.07 -16.17 -8.90
CA ARG A 40 -1.53 -15.84 -7.55
C ARG A 40 -1.40 -14.33 -7.28
N SER A 41 -0.25 -13.73 -7.65
CA SER A 41 -0.04 -12.29 -7.52
C SER A 41 -1.03 -11.49 -8.37
N ALA A 42 -1.35 -11.95 -9.58
CA ALA A 42 -2.36 -11.35 -10.42
C ALA A 42 -3.77 -11.43 -9.79
N ALA A 43 -4.14 -12.58 -9.22
CA ALA A 43 -5.43 -12.74 -8.52
C ALA A 43 -5.56 -11.80 -7.31
N SER A 44 -4.49 -11.62 -6.52
CA SER A 44 -4.49 -10.73 -5.36
C SER A 44 -4.73 -9.25 -5.73
N LYS A 45 -4.42 -8.84 -6.95
CA LYS A 45 -4.69 -7.45 -7.42
C LYS A 45 -6.16 -7.13 -7.62
N PHE A 46 -7.02 -8.13 -7.72
CA PHE A 46 -8.48 -7.95 -7.74
C PHE A 46 -9.09 -7.93 -6.34
N PHE A 47 -8.41 -8.51 -5.34
CA PHE A 47 -8.87 -8.55 -3.96
C PHE A 47 -8.97 -7.15 -3.34
N PHE A 48 -7.87 -6.39 -3.34
CA PHE A 48 -7.80 -5.08 -2.68
C PHE A 48 -8.84 -4.06 -3.13
N PRO A 49 -9.10 -3.85 -4.45
CA PRO A 49 -10.16 -2.94 -4.88
C PRO A 49 -11.56 -3.38 -4.44
N ALA A 50 -11.81 -4.70 -4.39
CA ALA A 50 -13.07 -5.24 -3.94
C ALA A 50 -13.26 -5.04 -2.44
N GLU A 51 -12.24 -5.33 -1.64
CA GLU A 51 -12.19 -5.13 -0.19
C GLU A 51 -12.42 -3.65 0.17
N SER A 52 -11.64 -2.75 -0.40
CA SER A 52 -11.76 -1.29 -0.15
C SER A 52 -13.16 -0.78 -0.45
N ALA A 53 -13.77 -1.27 -1.54
CA ALA A 53 -15.11 -0.88 -1.92
C ALA A 53 -16.21 -1.51 -1.05
N ILE A 54 -15.96 -2.67 -0.43
CA ILE A 54 -16.84 -3.27 0.59
C ILE A 54 -16.76 -2.46 1.87
N ILE A 55 -15.54 -2.19 2.37
CA ILE A 55 -15.31 -1.41 3.59
C ILE A 55 -16.01 -0.06 3.51
N GLN A 56 -15.84 0.66 2.39
CA GLN A 56 -16.53 1.93 2.16
C GLN A 56 -18.06 1.80 2.21
N GLY A 57 -18.60 0.72 1.68
CA GLY A 57 -20.06 0.54 1.60
C GLY A 57 -20.75 0.06 2.88
N ILE A 58 -20.01 -0.54 3.82
CA ILE A 58 -20.58 -1.05 5.09
C ILE A 58 -20.31 -0.17 6.30
N LEU A 59 -19.29 0.70 6.23
CA LEU A 59 -18.92 1.59 7.32
C LEU A 59 -19.53 2.99 7.12
N ASN A 60 -19.75 3.69 8.23
CA ASN A 60 -20.06 5.11 8.22
C ASN A 60 -18.80 5.94 7.94
N GLU A 61 -18.97 7.18 7.47
CA GLU A 61 -17.84 8.06 7.16
C GLU A 61 -16.91 8.31 8.37
N GLU A 62 -17.47 8.31 9.58
CA GLU A 62 -16.73 8.50 10.84
C GLU A 62 -15.78 7.33 11.12
N ASP A 63 -16.15 6.10 10.71
CA ASP A 63 -15.40 4.88 10.99
C ASP A 63 -14.27 4.60 9.98
N TYR A 64 -14.24 5.30 8.83
CA TYR A 64 -13.21 5.05 7.80
C TYR A 64 -11.79 5.23 8.33
N THR A 65 -11.57 6.24 9.18
CA THR A 65 -10.25 6.50 9.76
C THR A 65 -9.83 5.41 10.76
N ILE A 66 -10.80 4.91 11.54
CA ILE A 66 -10.58 3.80 12.48
C ILE A 66 -10.23 2.53 11.70
N ALA A 67 -10.98 2.22 10.65
CA ALA A 67 -10.70 1.05 9.80
C ALA A 67 -9.31 1.16 9.13
N ALA A 68 -8.93 2.34 8.65
CA ALA A 68 -7.61 2.58 8.11
C ALA A 68 -6.51 2.39 9.16
N GLY A 69 -6.74 2.83 10.41
CA GLY A 69 -5.85 2.63 11.53
C GLY A 69 -5.67 1.16 11.88
N LEU A 70 -6.75 0.38 11.94
CA LEU A 70 -6.71 -1.06 12.18
C LEU A 70 -5.95 -1.80 11.06
N ASN A 71 -6.22 -1.44 9.81
CA ASN A 71 -5.53 -2.05 8.67
C ASN A 71 -4.03 -1.74 8.70
N GLN A 72 -3.66 -0.50 9.05
CA GLN A 72 -2.26 -0.09 9.22
C GLN A 72 -1.60 -0.84 10.40
N MET A 73 -2.31 -1.05 11.51
CA MET A 73 -1.82 -1.80 12.66
C MET A 73 -1.54 -3.27 12.28
N MET A 74 -2.45 -3.92 11.58
CA MET A 74 -2.23 -5.30 11.08
C MET A 74 -1.02 -5.38 10.15
N GLY A 75 -0.87 -4.43 9.22
CA GLY A 75 0.30 -4.33 8.34
C GLY A 75 1.61 -4.15 9.13
N SER A 76 1.59 -3.33 10.17
CA SER A 76 2.76 -3.08 11.04
C SER A 76 3.17 -4.32 11.84
N LEU A 77 2.19 -5.04 12.39
CA LEU A 77 2.41 -6.32 13.10
C LEU A 77 2.99 -7.37 12.15
N PHE A 78 2.44 -7.47 10.94
CA PHE A 78 2.98 -8.36 9.92
C PHE A 78 4.42 -8.00 9.54
N MET A 79 4.74 -6.72 9.38
CA MET A 79 6.08 -6.25 9.06
C MET A 79 7.09 -6.57 10.18
N LEU A 80 6.68 -6.43 11.44
CA LEU A 80 7.54 -6.66 12.60
C LEU A 80 7.74 -8.15 12.89
N PHE A 81 6.68 -8.93 12.83
CA PHE A 81 6.69 -10.34 13.26
C PHE A 81 6.64 -11.35 12.11
N GLY A 82 6.21 -10.94 10.90
CA GLY A 82 5.98 -11.86 9.79
C GLY A 82 7.21 -12.65 9.39
N GLY A 83 8.38 -11.99 9.31
CA GLY A 83 9.64 -12.66 9.02
C GLY A 83 10.04 -13.68 10.08
N THR A 84 9.93 -13.31 11.35
CA THR A 84 10.26 -14.19 12.50
C THR A 84 9.30 -15.36 12.57
N LEU A 85 8.00 -15.11 12.47
CA LEU A 85 6.98 -16.18 12.46
C LEU A 85 7.17 -17.11 11.27
N GLY A 86 7.46 -16.57 10.08
CA GLY A 86 7.75 -17.35 8.91
C GLY A 86 8.98 -18.25 9.08
N ALA A 87 10.05 -17.75 9.69
CA ALA A 87 11.24 -18.51 9.99
C ALA A 87 10.98 -19.65 11.01
N VAL A 88 10.21 -19.37 12.08
CA VAL A 88 9.81 -20.39 13.06
C VAL A 88 8.98 -21.48 12.42
N VAL A 89 7.98 -21.11 11.61
CA VAL A 89 7.15 -22.06 10.87
C VAL A 89 8.01 -22.91 9.93
N TYR A 90 8.89 -22.26 9.18
CA TYR A 90 9.78 -22.96 8.27
C TYR A 90 10.71 -23.94 9.00
N TRP A 91 11.27 -23.56 10.15
CA TRP A 91 12.17 -24.42 10.92
C TRP A 91 11.47 -25.64 11.50
N HIS A 92 10.25 -25.48 12.01
CA HIS A 92 9.53 -26.61 12.65
C HIS A 92 8.73 -27.47 11.65
N LEU A 93 8.17 -26.88 10.61
CA LEU A 93 7.24 -27.54 9.69
C LEU A 93 7.77 -27.64 8.24
N GLY A 94 8.96 -27.06 7.99
CA GLY A 94 9.53 -27.00 6.64
C GLY A 94 8.71 -26.16 5.68
N ILE A 95 9.11 -26.17 4.41
CA ILE A 95 8.43 -25.43 3.34
C ILE A 95 6.99 -25.94 3.11
N THR A 96 6.79 -27.24 3.26
CA THR A 96 5.47 -27.88 3.11
C THR A 96 4.50 -27.36 4.15
N GLY A 97 4.90 -27.31 5.43
CA GLY A 97 4.07 -26.77 6.51
C GLY A 97 3.78 -25.29 6.33
N ALA A 98 4.75 -24.50 5.90
CA ALA A 98 4.55 -23.08 5.62
C ALA A 98 3.49 -22.85 4.52
N ILE A 99 3.55 -23.61 3.43
CA ILE A 99 2.59 -23.52 2.33
C ILE A 99 1.20 -24.02 2.75
N LEU A 100 1.11 -25.06 3.58
CA LEU A 100 -0.18 -25.52 4.11
C LEU A 100 -0.83 -24.48 5.01
N ILE A 101 -0.07 -23.82 5.90
CA ILE A 101 -0.59 -22.73 6.72
C ILE A 101 -1.09 -21.58 5.83
N ASP A 102 -0.34 -21.22 4.78
CA ASP A 102 -0.75 -20.19 3.82
C ASP A 102 -2.06 -20.59 3.11
N ALA A 103 -2.18 -21.81 2.61
CA ALA A 103 -3.40 -22.30 1.97
C ALA A 103 -4.61 -22.29 2.92
N VAL A 104 -4.42 -22.77 4.16
CA VAL A 104 -5.47 -22.77 5.19
C VAL A 104 -5.89 -21.34 5.54
N SER A 105 -4.96 -20.40 5.63
CA SER A 105 -5.28 -19.00 5.90
C SER A 105 -6.20 -18.39 4.85
N PHE A 106 -5.99 -18.68 3.56
CA PHE A 106 -6.89 -18.27 2.48
C PHE A 106 -8.26 -18.94 2.54
N ILE A 107 -8.31 -20.23 2.88
CA ILE A 107 -9.60 -20.93 3.07
C ILE A 107 -10.38 -20.29 4.21
N VAL A 108 -9.74 -20.02 5.35
CA VAL A 108 -10.37 -19.36 6.50
C VAL A 108 -10.87 -17.96 6.11
N SER A 109 -10.05 -17.17 5.41
CA SER A 109 -10.42 -15.85 4.89
C SER A 109 -11.65 -15.92 3.98
N ALA A 110 -11.65 -16.84 3.00
CA ALA A 110 -12.77 -17.04 2.09
C ALA A 110 -14.07 -17.39 2.83
N LEU A 111 -14.00 -18.26 3.84
CA LEU A 111 -15.14 -18.66 4.65
C LEU A 111 -15.66 -17.50 5.51
N LEU A 112 -14.76 -16.73 6.14
CA LEU A 112 -15.12 -15.56 6.93
C LEU A 112 -15.79 -14.49 6.06
N ILE A 113 -15.22 -14.13 4.92
CA ILE A 113 -15.81 -13.15 4.00
C ILE A 113 -17.18 -13.63 3.50
N ARG A 114 -17.31 -14.91 3.18
CA ARG A 114 -18.57 -15.49 2.74
C ARG A 114 -19.64 -15.47 3.82
N SER A 115 -19.28 -15.61 5.09
CA SER A 115 -20.19 -15.58 6.23
C SER A 115 -20.68 -14.17 6.58
N CYS A 116 -19.97 -13.14 6.15
CA CYS A 116 -20.36 -11.74 6.37
C CYS A 116 -21.66 -11.40 5.61
N LYS A 117 -22.63 -10.84 6.32
CA LYS A 117 -23.88 -10.35 5.74
C LYS A 117 -23.70 -8.96 5.17
N ILE A 118 -23.20 -8.86 3.92
CA ILE A 118 -23.00 -7.60 3.24
C ILE A 118 -24.27 -7.22 2.48
N PRO A 119 -24.81 -5.99 2.63
CA PRO A 119 -26.00 -5.52 1.92
C PRO A 119 -25.85 -5.65 0.40
N LYS A 120 -26.97 -5.94 -0.28
CA LYS A 120 -26.96 -6.19 -1.73
C LYS A 120 -26.52 -4.94 -2.55
N GLU A 121 -26.84 -3.77 -2.04
CA GLU A 121 -26.47 -2.46 -2.62
C GLU A 121 -24.96 -2.26 -2.63
N VAL A 122 -24.27 -2.69 -1.56
CA VAL A 122 -22.81 -2.63 -1.42
C VAL A 122 -22.13 -3.68 -2.30
N ARG A 123 -22.70 -4.89 -2.36
CA ARG A 123 -22.16 -5.99 -3.16
C ARG A 123 -22.27 -5.75 -4.65
N LEU A 124 -23.38 -5.16 -5.11
CA LEU A 124 -23.77 -5.03 -6.51
C LEU A 124 -24.16 -3.58 -6.87
N PRO A 125 -23.31 -2.58 -6.63
CA PRO A 125 -23.67 -1.17 -6.84
C PRO A 125 -24.05 -0.85 -8.29
N ASN A 126 -23.53 -1.61 -9.26
CA ASN A 126 -23.78 -1.44 -10.71
C ASN A 126 -24.62 -2.60 -11.30
N GLY A 127 -25.39 -3.33 -10.44
CA GLY A 127 -26.19 -4.47 -10.88
C GLY A 127 -25.42 -5.79 -11.04
N ALA A 128 -26.14 -6.86 -11.34
CA ALA A 128 -25.58 -8.20 -11.49
C ALA A 128 -24.98 -8.39 -12.89
N HIS A 129 -23.66 -8.27 -13.02
CA HIS A 129 -22.94 -8.66 -14.24
C HIS A 129 -22.23 -10.01 -14.04
N GLN A 130 -22.41 -10.94 -14.98
CA GLN A 130 -21.74 -12.24 -14.96
C GLN A 130 -20.34 -12.16 -15.57
N PHE A 131 -19.38 -12.96 -15.06
CA PHE A 131 -18.01 -13.07 -15.59
C PHE A 131 -17.96 -13.35 -17.11
N LYS A 132 -18.94 -14.11 -17.65
CA LYS A 132 -19.06 -14.39 -19.08
C LYS A 132 -19.29 -13.15 -19.96
N GLN A 133 -19.71 -12.03 -19.36
CA GLN A 133 -19.96 -10.78 -20.08
C GLN A 133 -18.74 -9.85 -20.09
N LEU A 134 -17.63 -10.24 -19.42
CA LEU A 134 -16.36 -9.51 -19.44
C LEU A 134 -15.70 -9.62 -20.82
N LYS A 135 -16.08 -8.73 -21.71
CA LYS A 135 -15.32 -8.48 -22.93
C LYS A 135 -14.20 -7.50 -22.57
N PHE A 136 -13.00 -7.69 -23.11
CA PHE A 136 -11.86 -6.76 -22.96
C PHE A 136 -12.28 -5.30 -23.19
N LYS A 137 -13.20 -5.07 -24.13
CA LYS A 137 -13.81 -3.75 -24.39
C LYS A 137 -14.51 -3.15 -23.16
N LEU A 138 -15.21 -3.96 -22.34
CA LEU A 138 -15.88 -3.48 -21.12
C LEU A 138 -14.86 -3.10 -20.04
N VAL A 139 -13.82 -3.89 -19.86
CA VAL A 139 -12.74 -3.56 -18.93
C VAL A 139 -12.06 -2.25 -19.32
N MET A 140 -11.84 -2.03 -20.62
CA MET A 140 -11.26 -0.79 -21.13
C MET A 140 -12.21 0.41 -20.96
N ILE A 141 -13.52 0.20 -21.09
CA ILE A 141 -14.54 1.23 -20.82
C ILE A 141 -14.54 1.58 -19.33
N ASP A 142 -14.52 0.58 -18.43
CA ASP A 142 -14.48 0.79 -16.99
C ASP A 142 -13.19 1.51 -16.56
N PHE A 143 -12.05 1.13 -17.12
CA PHE A 143 -10.78 1.82 -16.93
C PHE A 143 -10.85 3.29 -17.37
N LYS A 144 -11.38 3.54 -18.58
CA LYS A 144 -11.59 4.90 -19.11
C LYS A 144 -12.53 5.72 -18.23
N GLN A 145 -13.61 5.11 -17.74
CA GLN A 145 -14.55 5.80 -16.84
C GLN A 145 -13.91 6.16 -15.50
N GLY A 146 -13.14 5.25 -14.89
CA GLY A 146 -12.38 5.53 -13.67
C GLY A 146 -11.35 6.64 -13.88
N PHE A 147 -10.62 6.60 -14.98
CA PHE A 147 -9.64 7.62 -15.34
C PHE A 147 -10.28 8.99 -15.58
N LEU A 148 -11.39 9.04 -16.34
CA LEU A 148 -12.13 10.29 -16.57
C LEU A 148 -12.75 10.83 -15.28
N TYR A 149 -13.21 9.96 -14.38
CA TYR A 149 -13.73 10.35 -13.07
C TYR A 149 -12.66 11.06 -12.25
N ILE A 150 -11.44 10.50 -12.21
CA ILE A 150 -10.29 11.13 -11.54
C ILE A 150 -9.98 12.49 -12.17
N LEU A 151 -9.92 12.58 -13.49
CA LEU A 151 -9.60 13.84 -14.19
C LEU A 151 -10.64 14.95 -13.96
N ARG A 152 -11.93 14.58 -13.82
CA ARG A 152 -13.03 15.53 -13.59
C ARG A 152 -13.08 16.05 -12.15
N ASN A 153 -12.61 15.27 -11.19
CA ASN A 153 -12.56 15.66 -9.79
C ASN A 153 -11.16 16.20 -9.45
N ARG A 154 -11.03 17.52 -9.37
CA ARG A 154 -9.74 18.19 -9.12
C ARG A 154 -9.05 17.74 -7.82
N LEU A 155 -9.80 17.57 -6.72
CA LEU A 155 -9.24 17.07 -5.46
C LEU A 155 -8.67 15.67 -5.62
N LEU A 156 -9.46 14.78 -6.25
CA LEU A 156 -9.05 13.39 -6.50
C LEU A 156 -7.87 13.32 -7.46
N LEU A 157 -7.85 14.15 -8.50
CA LEU A 157 -6.73 14.24 -9.44
C LEU A 157 -5.43 14.60 -8.71
N TRP A 158 -5.47 15.60 -7.85
CA TRP A 158 -4.30 16.02 -7.10
C TRP A 158 -3.86 15.00 -6.05
N LEU A 159 -4.80 14.34 -5.39
CA LEU A 159 -4.49 13.26 -4.47
C LEU A 159 -3.86 12.05 -5.21
N VAL A 160 -4.45 11.65 -6.34
CA VAL A 160 -3.96 10.51 -7.12
C VAL A 160 -2.61 10.80 -7.78
N SER A 161 -2.36 12.04 -8.23
CA SER A 161 -1.03 12.40 -8.76
C SER A 161 0.09 12.21 -7.73
N GLY A 162 -0.21 12.42 -6.44
CA GLY A 162 0.74 12.16 -5.38
C GLY A 162 1.02 10.67 -5.15
N PHE A 163 0.11 9.77 -5.49
CA PHE A 163 0.41 8.33 -5.43
C PHE A 163 1.53 7.93 -6.41
N PHE A 164 1.67 8.63 -7.53
CA PHE A 164 2.83 8.45 -8.40
C PHE A 164 4.13 8.77 -7.66
N MET A 165 4.14 9.85 -6.89
CA MET A 165 5.30 10.25 -6.08
C MET A 165 5.54 9.31 -4.89
N PHE A 166 4.47 8.75 -4.29
CA PHE A 166 4.62 7.68 -3.29
C PHE A 166 5.29 6.44 -3.87
N GLY A 167 5.05 6.12 -5.14
CA GLY A 167 5.76 5.05 -5.83
C GLY A 167 7.26 5.34 -5.94
N ILE A 168 7.68 6.58 -6.22
CA ILE A 168 9.09 7.00 -6.21
C ILE A 168 9.70 6.79 -4.82
N LEU A 169 9.03 7.26 -3.77
CA LEU A 169 9.48 7.10 -2.40
C LEU A 169 9.63 5.62 -2.03
N ASN A 170 8.62 4.80 -2.32
CA ASN A 170 8.67 3.36 -2.08
C ASN A 170 9.82 2.67 -2.85
N GLY A 171 10.06 3.07 -4.12
CA GLY A 171 11.18 2.58 -4.90
C GLY A 171 12.52 2.90 -4.26
N GLY A 172 12.70 4.13 -3.80
CA GLY A 172 13.90 4.55 -3.06
C GLY A 172 14.06 3.76 -1.77
N PHE A 173 13.01 3.71 -0.92
CA PHE A 173 13.06 2.99 0.36
C PHE A 173 13.35 1.51 0.24
N SER A 174 12.99 0.87 -0.85
CA SER A 174 13.21 -0.57 -1.02
C SER A 174 14.68 -0.96 -1.21
N VAL A 175 15.54 -0.06 -1.71
CA VAL A 175 16.93 -0.39 -2.04
C VAL A 175 17.97 0.54 -1.41
N LEU A 176 17.68 1.84 -1.23
CA LEU A 176 18.65 2.80 -0.75
C LEU A 176 19.19 2.53 0.67
N PRO A 177 18.38 2.01 1.64
CA PRO A 177 18.92 1.61 2.94
C PRO A 177 19.98 0.51 2.85
N MET A 178 19.80 -0.46 1.95
CA MET A 178 20.80 -1.48 1.70
C MET A 178 22.08 -0.89 1.09
N PHE A 179 21.95 0.03 0.15
CA PHE A 179 23.10 0.62 -0.53
C PHE A 179 23.94 1.47 0.43
N ILE A 180 23.32 2.33 1.25
CA ILE A 180 24.07 3.16 2.20
C ILE A 180 24.78 2.31 3.26
N LEU A 181 24.16 1.23 3.75
CA LEU A 181 24.79 0.30 4.68
C LEU A 181 25.95 -0.44 4.01
N LYS A 182 25.76 -0.96 2.80
CA LYS A 182 26.75 -1.77 2.12
C LYS A 182 27.97 -0.96 1.63
N TYR A 183 27.75 0.24 1.12
CA TYR A 183 28.82 1.00 0.46
C TYR A 183 29.40 2.14 1.31
N LYS A 184 28.73 2.55 2.43
CA LYS A 184 29.18 3.70 3.21
C LYS A 184 29.28 3.40 4.70
N LEU A 185 28.22 2.91 5.36
CA LEU A 185 28.15 2.88 6.81
C LEU A 185 28.71 1.60 7.46
N ALA A 186 28.53 0.45 6.83
CA ALA A 186 28.90 -0.85 7.38
C ALA A 186 29.29 -1.88 6.31
N PRO A 187 30.31 -1.66 5.47
CA PRO A 187 30.63 -2.53 4.32
C PRO A 187 30.85 -4.01 4.71
N GLY A 188 31.42 -4.28 5.90
CA GLY A 188 31.75 -5.64 6.35
C GLY A 188 30.57 -6.39 6.97
N ASN A 189 29.56 -5.69 7.52
CA ASN A 189 28.48 -6.27 8.32
C ASN A 189 27.09 -5.73 7.92
N TYR A 190 26.92 -5.27 6.67
CA TYR A 190 25.69 -4.63 6.23
C TYR A 190 24.45 -5.53 6.38
N GLU A 191 24.59 -6.85 6.24
CA GLU A 191 23.48 -7.80 6.39
C GLU A 191 22.91 -7.79 7.80
N GLN A 192 23.76 -7.79 8.83
CA GLN A 192 23.33 -7.69 10.22
C GLN A 192 22.61 -6.37 10.48
N TYR A 193 23.12 -5.26 9.96
CA TYR A 193 22.50 -3.95 10.14
C TYR A 193 21.22 -3.76 9.32
N MET A 194 21.06 -4.49 8.23
CA MET A 194 19.76 -4.57 7.50
C MET A 194 18.68 -5.20 8.38
N VAL A 195 19.03 -6.27 9.14
CA VAL A 195 18.08 -6.87 10.11
C VAL A 195 17.69 -5.87 11.19
N TRP A 196 18.66 -5.18 11.80
CA TRP A 196 18.38 -4.14 12.80
C TRP A 196 17.56 -2.99 12.22
N THR A 197 17.85 -2.56 11.00
CA THR A 197 17.07 -1.53 10.29
C THR A 197 15.61 -1.98 10.12
N GLY A 198 15.38 -3.23 9.74
CA GLY A 198 14.03 -3.80 9.61
C GLY A 198 13.26 -3.83 10.92
N ILE A 199 13.90 -4.26 12.02
CA ILE A 199 13.30 -4.30 13.36
C ILE A 199 12.95 -2.88 13.85
N ILE A 200 13.89 -1.94 13.74
CA ILE A 200 13.71 -0.56 14.17
C ILE A 200 12.62 0.13 13.32
N PHE A 201 12.62 -0.12 12.01
CA PHE A 201 11.62 0.40 11.11
C PHE A 201 10.22 -0.17 11.45
N GLY A 202 10.10 -1.49 11.64
CA GLY A 202 8.84 -2.13 12.06
C GLY A 202 8.31 -1.60 13.39
N ALA A 203 9.19 -1.44 14.38
CA ALA A 203 8.84 -0.84 15.67
C ALA A 203 8.37 0.62 15.51
N GLY A 204 9.07 1.40 14.68
CA GLY A 204 8.67 2.77 14.33
C GLY A 204 7.29 2.84 13.69
N VAL A 205 7.02 1.99 12.70
CA VAL A 205 5.70 1.92 12.04
C VAL A 205 4.61 1.52 13.04
N LEU A 206 4.85 0.55 13.92
CA LEU A 206 3.88 0.14 14.93
C LEU A 206 3.54 1.27 15.90
N LEU A 207 4.56 1.90 16.50
CA LEU A 207 4.38 3.04 17.39
C LEU A 207 3.73 4.22 16.68
N GLY A 208 4.17 4.51 15.45
CA GLY A 208 3.59 5.54 14.61
C GLY A 208 2.11 5.29 14.30
N THR A 209 1.71 4.02 14.12
CA THR A 209 0.30 3.65 13.91
C THR A 209 -0.55 3.96 15.14
N LEU A 210 -0.06 3.61 16.33
CA LEU A 210 -0.77 3.92 17.59
C LEU A 210 -0.92 5.44 17.76
N ILE A 211 0.16 6.18 17.57
CA ILE A 211 0.15 7.64 17.71
C ILE A 211 -0.76 8.28 16.64
N ALA A 212 -0.63 7.88 15.38
CA ALA A 212 -1.42 8.40 14.28
C ALA A 212 -2.92 8.10 14.45
N SER A 213 -3.28 6.90 14.92
CA SER A 213 -4.68 6.55 15.19
C SER A 213 -5.29 7.41 16.30
N LEU A 214 -4.54 7.68 17.39
CA LEU A 214 -4.98 8.55 18.48
C LEU A 214 -5.12 10.01 18.04
N ILE A 215 -4.19 10.49 17.21
CA ILE A 215 -4.15 11.88 16.75
C ILE A 215 -5.15 12.12 15.62
N SER A 216 -5.49 11.11 14.84
CA SER A 216 -6.41 11.20 13.69
C SER A 216 -7.81 11.73 14.05
N VAL A 217 -8.22 11.60 15.32
CA VAL A 217 -9.47 12.16 15.85
C VAL A 217 -9.40 13.68 16.01
N LYS A 218 -8.18 14.23 16.21
CA LYS A 218 -7.96 15.67 16.51
C LYS A 218 -7.45 16.45 15.31
N LEU A 219 -6.70 15.82 14.41
CA LEU A 219 -6.10 16.46 13.25
C LEU A 219 -6.94 16.23 11.98
N LYS A 220 -6.97 17.22 11.11
CA LYS A 220 -7.56 17.06 9.78
C LYS A 220 -6.73 16.08 8.94
N LEU A 221 -7.37 15.13 8.26
CA LEU A 221 -6.70 14.05 7.50
C LEU A 221 -5.72 14.58 6.45
N HIS A 222 -6.04 15.68 5.76
CA HIS A 222 -5.13 16.31 4.80
C HIS A 222 -3.86 16.86 5.44
N GLN A 223 -3.93 17.33 6.71
CA GLN A 223 -2.76 17.79 7.45
C GLN A 223 -1.84 16.62 7.83
N MET A 224 -2.43 15.47 8.22
CA MET A 224 -1.67 14.24 8.50
C MET A 224 -0.90 13.77 7.26
N ILE A 225 -1.55 13.79 6.09
CA ILE A 225 -0.91 13.40 4.82
C ILE A 225 0.22 14.37 4.49
N ALA A 226 -0.04 15.67 4.48
CA ALA A 226 0.94 16.69 4.10
C ALA A 226 2.16 16.70 5.03
N ALA A 227 1.94 16.70 6.36
CA ALA A 227 3.01 16.66 7.35
C ALA A 227 3.81 15.35 7.26
N GLY A 228 3.12 14.22 7.08
CA GLY A 228 3.75 12.92 6.93
C GLY A 228 4.70 12.87 5.73
N VAL A 229 4.24 13.35 4.57
CA VAL A 229 5.05 13.39 3.35
C VAL A 229 6.25 14.32 3.50
N LEU A 230 6.05 15.52 4.10
CA LEU A 230 7.15 16.46 4.33
C LEU A 230 8.23 15.87 5.22
N VAL A 231 7.86 15.31 6.38
CA VAL A 231 8.82 14.73 7.33
C VAL A 231 9.54 13.53 6.71
N ALA A 232 8.84 12.66 6.00
CA ALA A 232 9.45 11.52 5.31
C ALA A 232 10.45 11.99 4.22
N GLY A 233 10.11 13.01 3.45
CA GLY A 233 10.98 13.57 2.41
C GLY A 233 12.23 14.24 2.99
N ILE A 234 12.07 15.05 4.04
CA ILE A 234 13.20 15.69 4.75
C ILE A 234 14.11 14.60 5.36
N GLY A 235 13.51 13.61 6.04
CA GLY A 235 14.26 12.49 6.58
C GLY A 235 15.08 11.74 5.52
N MET A 236 14.49 11.54 4.33
CA MET A 236 15.18 10.91 3.20
C MET A 236 16.35 11.76 2.70
N CYS A 237 16.18 13.08 2.58
CA CYS A 237 17.29 13.98 2.23
C CYS A 237 18.44 13.89 3.26
N ILE A 238 18.12 13.89 4.55
CA ILE A 238 19.12 13.84 5.62
C ILE A 238 19.87 12.51 5.60
N LEU A 239 19.17 11.38 5.35
CA LEU A 239 19.77 10.03 5.29
C LEU A 239 20.95 9.95 4.30
N GLY A 240 20.90 10.65 3.19
CA GLY A 240 22.00 10.67 2.20
C GLY A 240 23.32 11.19 2.79
N PHE A 241 23.26 12.16 3.70
CA PHE A 241 24.45 12.82 4.27
C PHE A 241 24.91 12.22 5.60
N VAL A 242 24.23 11.20 6.10
CA VAL A 242 24.61 10.54 7.36
C VAL A 242 25.91 9.74 7.19
N ASN A 243 26.83 9.92 8.14
CA ASN A 243 28.11 9.21 8.21
C ASN A 243 28.21 8.29 9.45
N HIS A 244 27.20 8.27 10.29
CA HIS A 244 27.16 7.46 11.52
C HIS A 244 25.98 6.50 11.49
N LEU A 245 26.24 5.24 11.77
CA LEU A 245 25.24 4.18 11.75
C LEU A 245 24.06 4.44 12.70
N TYR A 246 24.33 4.91 13.92
CA TYR A 246 23.27 5.23 14.90
C TYR A 246 22.35 6.36 14.42
N ALA A 247 22.92 7.40 13.78
CA ALA A 247 22.12 8.48 13.21
C ALA A 247 21.24 7.96 12.07
N PHE A 248 21.75 7.05 11.22
CA PHE A 248 20.97 6.37 10.19
C PHE A 248 19.78 5.62 10.79
N LEU A 249 20.00 4.82 11.84
CA LEU A 249 18.93 4.05 12.50
C LEU A 249 17.87 4.95 13.13
N ILE A 250 18.28 6.04 13.80
CA ILE A 250 17.36 7.01 14.42
C ILE A 250 16.50 7.69 13.36
N ILE A 251 17.09 8.15 12.26
CA ILE A 251 16.33 8.82 11.20
C ILE A 251 15.38 7.84 10.52
N ASN A 252 15.81 6.59 10.26
CA ASN A 252 14.92 5.54 9.76
C ASN A 252 13.73 5.29 10.70
N PHE A 253 13.98 5.27 12.02
CA PHE A 253 12.90 5.16 13.01
C PHE A 253 11.90 6.32 12.92
N VAL A 254 12.39 7.56 12.82
CA VAL A 254 11.54 8.76 12.69
C VAL A 254 10.70 8.70 11.41
N ILE A 255 11.31 8.30 10.28
CA ILE A 255 10.59 8.12 9.03
C ILE A 255 9.52 7.03 9.17
N ALA A 256 9.89 5.88 9.77
CA ALA A 256 8.95 4.79 10.01
C ALA A 256 7.77 5.20 10.89
N LEU A 257 8.02 6.01 11.92
CA LEU A 257 7.00 6.52 12.84
C LEU A 257 5.99 7.43 12.13
N ILE A 258 6.41 8.17 11.11
CA ILE A 258 5.54 9.12 10.42
C ILE A 258 4.74 8.51 9.26
N LEU A 259 5.18 7.38 8.66
CA LEU A 259 4.50 6.75 7.53
C LEU A 259 3.03 6.38 7.80
N PRO A 260 2.64 5.87 8.98
CA PRO A 260 1.24 5.59 9.30
C PRO A 260 0.32 6.81 9.23
N PHE A 261 0.83 8.02 9.49
CA PHE A 261 0.04 9.26 9.36
C PHE A 261 -0.44 9.45 7.92
N ILE A 262 0.40 9.14 6.94
CA ILE A 262 0.08 9.21 5.52
C ILE A 262 -0.98 8.15 5.18
N ASN A 263 -0.75 6.89 5.57
CA ASN A 263 -1.61 5.77 5.22
C ASN A 263 -3.00 5.87 5.86
N ILE A 264 -3.07 6.23 7.15
CA ILE A 264 -4.32 6.44 7.88
C ILE A 264 -5.04 7.67 7.32
N GLY A 265 -4.32 8.75 7.05
CA GLY A 265 -4.86 9.95 6.42
C GLY A 265 -5.52 9.65 5.07
N ILE A 266 -4.82 8.94 4.19
CA ILE A 266 -5.34 8.54 2.87
C ILE A 266 -6.51 7.56 3.02
N GLY A 267 -6.35 6.52 3.85
CA GLY A 267 -7.35 5.48 4.06
C GLY A 267 -8.66 6.01 4.65
N GLY A 268 -8.57 7.04 5.52
CA GLY A 268 -9.75 7.70 6.07
C GLY A 268 -10.37 8.75 5.15
N TRP A 269 -9.57 9.40 4.27
CA TRP A 269 -10.05 10.50 3.43
C TRP A 269 -10.51 10.06 2.04
N LEU A 270 -9.82 9.13 1.40
CA LEU A 270 -10.15 8.67 0.06
C LEU A 270 -11.60 8.14 -0.06
N PRO A 271 -12.12 7.31 0.88
CA PRO A 271 -13.50 6.86 0.83
C PRO A 271 -14.54 7.97 1.00
N ARG A 272 -14.18 9.11 1.63
CA ARG A 272 -15.08 10.26 1.81
C ARG A 272 -15.27 11.09 0.53
N ILE A 273 -14.28 11.08 -0.37
CA ILE A 273 -14.28 11.90 -1.59
C ILE A 273 -14.62 11.10 -2.85
N VAL A 274 -14.55 9.78 -2.80
CA VAL A 274 -14.85 8.90 -3.93
C VAL A 274 -16.24 8.31 -3.78
N ASP A 275 -17.05 8.43 -4.85
CA ASP A 275 -18.36 7.78 -4.91
C ASP A 275 -18.21 6.25 -4.69
N PRO A 276 -19.04 5.63 -3.83
CA PRO A 276 -19.02 4.18 -3.59
C PRO A 276 -19.10 3.32 -4.86
N GLN A 277 -19.78 3.80 -5.91
CA GLN A 277 -19.88 3.10 -7.20
C GLN A 277 -18.57 3.14 -7.99
N MET A 278 -17.73 4.17 -7.76
CA MET A 278 -16.46 4.40 -8.45
C MET A 278 -15.25 3.92 -7.67
N MET A 279 -15.39 3.60 -6.37
CA MET A 279 -14.28 3.26 -5.48
C MET A 279 -13.40 2.13 -6.03
N GLY A 280 -14.01 1.04 -6.52
CA GLY A 280 -13.25 -0.07 -7.09
C GLY A 280 -12.47 0.30 -8.37
N ARG A 281 -13.00 1.24 -9.18
CA ARG A 281 -12.33 1.73 -10.39
C ARG A 281 -11.16 2.65 -10.05
N VAL A 282 -11.33 3.51 -9.05
CA VAL A 282 -10.30 4.43 -8.57
C VAL A 282 -9.15 3.65 -7.93
N GLN A 283 -9.45 2.71 -7.03
CA GLN A 283 -8.44 1.85 -6.40
C GLN A 283 -7.71 0.98 -7.42
N GLY A 284 -8.44 0.48 -8.44
CA GLY A 284 -7.85 -0.26 -9.55
C GLY A 284 -6.86 0.53 -10.39
N LEU A 285 -6.88 1.87 -10.34
CA LEU A 285 -5.93 2.76 -11.04
C LEU A 285 -4.75 3.17 -10.14
N ILE A 286 -4.98 3.38 -8.83
CA ILE A 286 -3.95 3.86 -7.89
C ILE A 286 -2.79 2.85 -7.79
N ASN A 287 -3.08 1.58 -7.55
CA ASN A 287 -2.04 0.56 -7.36
C ASN A 287 -1.11 0.39 -8.58
N PRO A 288 -1.61 0.23 -9.83
CA PRO A 288 -0.74 0.20 -11.00
C PRO A 288 0.09 1.48 -11.19
N LEU A 289 -0.47 2.65 -10.86
CA LEU A 289 0.24 3.92 -10.94
C LEU A 289 1.43 3.96 -9.98
N MET A 290 1.22 3.54 -8.72
CA MET A 290 2.29 3.42 -7.72
C MET A 290 3.35 2.40 -8.15
N MET A 291 2.93 1.22 -8.63
CA MET A 291 3.86 0.17 -9.07
C MET A 291 4.69 0.61 -10.29
N LEU A 292 4.07 1.31 -11.23
CA LEU A 292 4.78 1.87 -12.39
C LEU A 292 5.88 2.84 -11.94
N SER A 293 5.52 3.79 -11.09
CA SER A 293 6.46 4.78 -10.56
C SER A 293 7.57 4.13 -9.74
N GLN A 294 7.24 3.15 -8.89
CA GLN A 294 8.23 2.36 -8.15
C GLN A 294 9.20 1.64 -9.08
N SER A 295 8.69 0.97 -10.12
CA SER A 295 9.51 0.25 -11.11
C SER A 295 10.41 1.20 -11.90
N LEU A 296 9.91 2.36 -12.30
CA LEU A 296 10.71 3.40 -12.97
C LEU A 296 11.84 3.90 -12.07
N THR A 297 11.57 4.12 -10.79
CA THR A 297 12.57 4.54 -9.81
C THR A 297 13.64 3.46 -9.62
N LEU A 298 13.25 2.21 -9.46
CA LEU A 298 14.20 1.09 -9.35
C LEU A 298 15.04 0.93 -10.60
N GLY A 299 14.44 1.04 -11.79
CA GLY A 299 15.15 1.01 -13.06
C GLY A 299 16.15 2.18 -13.18
N PHE A 300 15.72 3.38 -12.80
CA PHE A 300 16.62 4.56 -12.77
C PHE A 300 17.80 4.34 -11.81
N ILE A 301 17.56 3.88 -10.59
CA ILE A 301 18.61 3.58 -9.61
C ILE A 301 19.56 2.51 -10.14
N ALA A 302 19.05 1.42 -10.73
CA ALA A 302 19.86 0.32 -11.24
C ALA A 302 20.79 0.72 -12.39
N VAL A 303 20.34 1.64 -13.25
CA VAL A 303 21.16 2.14 -14.36
C VAL A 303 22.16 3.22 -13.91
N SER A 304 21.76 4.03 -12.93
CA SER A 304 22.53 5.22 -12.53
C SER A 304 23.60 4.92 -11.49
N PHE A 305 23.36 3.97 -10.58
CA PHE A 305 24.28 3.63 -9.49
C PHE A 305 25.10 2.38 -9.82
N PRO A 306 26.41 2.33 -9.49
CA PRO A 306 27.25 3.41 -8.94
C PRO A 306 27.93 4.28 -10.01
N SER A 307 27.68 4.03 -11.30
CA SER A 307 28.52 4.55 -12.40
C SER A 307 28.37 6.05 -12.63
N PHE A 308 27.17 6.61 -12.44
CA PHE A 308 26.86 8.00 -12.79
C PHE A 308 26.43 8.85 -11.61
N ILE A 309 25.84 8.23 -10.58
CA ILE A 309 25.21 8.95 -9.46
C ILE A 309 25.73 8.36 -8.13
N SER A 310 26.07 9.22 -7.17
CA SER A 310 26.45 8.83 -5.83
C SER A 310 25.22 8.47 -4.98
N ILE A 311 25.44 7.74 -3.88
CA ILE A 311 24.37 7.37 -2.94
C ILE A 311 23.70 8.61 -2.35
N GLU A 312 24.49 9.62 -1.99
CA GLU A 312 24.02 10.88 -1.42
C GLU A 312 23.05 11.57 -2.37
N LEU A 313 23.41 11.61 -3.66
CA LEU A 313 22.58 12.25 -4.68
C LEU A 313 21.27 11.47 -4.93
N LEU A 314 21.30 10.13 -4.87
CA LEU A 314 20.09 9.31 -4.99
C LEU A 314 19.11 9.59 -3.83
N PHE A 315 19.59 9.61 -2.59
CA PHE A 315 18.78 9.97 -1.43
C PHE A 315 18.23 11.39 -1.56
N LEU A 316 19.05 12.33 -2.01
CA LEU A 316 18.64 13.71 -2.22
C LEU A 316 17.57 13.83 -3.31
N LEU A 317 17.71 13.17 -4.44
CA LEU A 317 16.73 13.19 -5.53
C LEU A 317 15.35 12.65 -5.06
N VAL A 318 15.34 11.47 -4.44
CA VAL A 318 14.10 10.88 -3.90
C VAL A 318 13.51 11.76 -2.82
N GLY A 319 14.35 12.26 -1.90
CA GLY A 319 13.92 13.12 -0.80
C GLY A 319 13.35 14.45 -1.27
N VAL A 320 14.02 15.15 -2.18
CA VAL A 320 13.56 16.44 -2.75
C VAL A 320 12.25 16.27 -3.53
N CYS A 321 12.13 15.23 -4.35
CA CYS A 321 10.86 14.92 -5.01
C CYS A 321 9.72 14.76 -3.99
N THR A 322 10.00 14.04 -2.88
CA THR A 322 9.01 13.82 -1.82
C THR A 322 8.67 15.11 -1.08
N VAL A 323 9.66 15.94 -0.75
CA VAL A 323 9.46 17.26 -0.10
C VAL A 323 8.63 18.18 -0.99
N MET A 324 8.91 18.24 -2.30
CA MET A 324 8.12 19.04 -3.23
C MET A 324 6.63 18.64 -3.22
N VAL A 325 6.35 17.33 -3.18
CA VAL A 325 4.96 16.85 -3.05
C VAL A 325 4.36 17.22 -1.70
N GLY A 326 5.12 17.11 -0.62
CA GLY A 326 4.68 17.53 0.71
C GLY A 326 4.31 19.00 0.77
N ILE A 327 5.16 19.88 0.23
CA ILE A 327 4.87 21.33 0.09
C ILE A 327 3.63 21.54 -0.77
N TYR A 328 3.55 20.87 -1.89
CA TYR A 328 2.40 20.92 -2.78
C TYR A 328 1.10 20.51 -2.05
N TYR A 329 1.11 19.42 -1.31
CA TYR A 329 -0.04 18.96 -0.53
C TYR A 329 -0.44 19.95 0.57
N THR A 330 0.52 20.57 1.24
CA THR A 330 0.26 21.59 2.27
C THR A 330 -0.50 22.79 1.69
N ILE A 331 -0.25 23.15 0.43
CA ILE A 331 -0.87 24.32 -0.22
C ILE A 331 -2.20 23.95 -0.88
N VAL A 332 -2.27 22.80 -1.54
CA VAL A 332 -3.39 22.46 -2.42
C VAL A 332 -4.51 21.72 -1.69
N LEU A 333 -4.18 20.73 -0.85
CA LEU A 333 -5.20 19.91 -0.23
C LEU A 333 -6.19 20.69 0.67
N PRO A 334 -5.78 21.68 1.49
CA PRO A 334 -6.71 22.46 2.30
C PRO A 334 -7.75 23.21 1.47
N ARG A 335 -7.33 23.79 0.34
CA ARG A 335 -8.23 24.59 -0.53
C ARG A 335 -9.39 23.79 -1.10
N TYR A 336 -9.19 22.48 -1.34
CA TYR A 336 -10.22 21.62 -1.89
C TYR A 336 -10.96 20.80 -0.82
N ALA A 337 -10.38 20.60 0.37
CA ALA A 337 -11.03 19.94 1.49
C ALA A 337 -12.23 20.76 2.01
N ASP A 338 -12.07 22.07 2.12
CA ASP A 338 -13.14 22.97 2.58
C ASP A 338 -14.29 23.07 1.55
N TYR A 339 -13.98 22.98 0.25
CA TYR A 339 -14.99 23.00 -0.82
C TYR A 339 -15.91 21.77 -0.82
N SER A 340 -15.38 20.59 -0.51
CA SER A 340 -16.16 19.33 -0.48
C SER A 340 -17.14 19.29 0.68
N THR A 341 -16.78 19.89 1.82
CA THR A 341 -17.63 19.98 3.01
C THR A 341 -18.79 20.96 2.78
N SER A 342 -18.54 22.10 2.14
CA SER A 342 -19.57 23.10 1.82
C SER A 342 -20.56 22.61 0.76
N SER A 343 -20.11 21.84 -0.24
CA SER A 343 -20.97 21.30 -1.30
C SER A 343 -21.91 20.19 -0.79
N LYS A 344 -21.45 19.33 0.13
CA LYS A 344 -22.31 18.32 0.79
C LYS A 344 -23.35 18.97 1.70
N ALA A 345 -22.95 19.96 2.50
CA ALA A 345 -23.88 20.70 3.38
C ALA A 345 -24.98 21.43 2.59
N LEU A 346 -24.69 21.93 1.39
CA LEU A 346 -25.67 22.52 0.49
C LEU A 346 -26.62 21.47 -0.14
N GLN A 347 -26.17 20.27 -0.41
CA GLN A 347 -26.99 19.18 -0.93
C GLN A 347 -27.91 18.54 0.13
N GLU A 348 -27.49 18.56 1.40
CA GLU A 348 -28.33 18.07 2.53
C GLU A 348 -29.36 19.10 3.00
N SER A 349 -29.21 20.36 2.59
CA SER A 349 -30.14 21.45 2.90
C SER A 349 -31.22 21.70 1.83
N LEU A 350 -31.16 21.00 0.70
CA LEU A 350 -32.14 21.01 -0.40
C LEU A 350 -32.95 19.73 -0.40
#